data_980b19b00eee690a2665733cb3337dc9
#
_entry.id   980b19b00eee690a2665733cb3337dc9
#
_cell.length_a   1.000
_cell.length_b   1.000
_cell.length_c   1.000
_cell.angle_alpha   90.00
_cell.angle_beta   90.00
_cell.angle_gamma   90.00
#
_symmetry.space_group_name_H-M   'P 1'
#
loop_
_entity.id
_entity.type
_entity.pdbx_description
1 polymer ?
#
loop_
_entity_poly.entity_id
_entity_poly.type
_entity_poly.pdbx_seq_one_letter_code
_entity_poly.pdbx_strand_id
1 'polypeptide(L)'
;MSEQESAIVHQPEEQRFLLVTDGHKSVVDYRLVGNSVDFSHTYVPDALRGRGIAEVLVRTGLSWAKGEGYDVRASCWYARKFIR
;
A
#
# COMPACT_ATOMS: atom_id res chain seq x y z
N MET A 1 -19.60 9.48 10.99
CA MET A 1 -19.06 9.30 10.61
C MET A 1 -18.28 9.46 10.00
N SER A 2 -18.22 9.55 10.13
CA SER A 2 -17.65 9.58 9.60
C SER A 2 -16.94 9.54 8.89
N GLU A 3 -16.87 9.62 8.70
CA GLU A 3 -16.32 9.52 8.08
C GLU A 3 -15.80 9.37 7.07
N GLN A 4 -16.21 9.71 6.67
CA GLN A 4 -15.64 9.47 5.73
C GLN A 4 -14.44 9.08 5.47
N GLU A 5 -14.30 8.61 6.03
CA GLU A 5 -13.08 8.27 5.95
C GLU A 5 -12.91 7.19 5.10
N SER A 6 -11.94 7.22 4.37
CA SER A 6 -11.63 6.22 3.40
C SER A 6 -11.00 5.05 4.06
N ALA A 7 -11.48 3.88 3.80
CA ALA A 7 -10.91 2.67 4.34
C ALA A 7 -9.98 2.03 3.32
N ILE A 8 -8.84 1.55 3.77
CA ILE A 8 -7.94 0.82 2.92
C ILE A 8 -8.44 -0.60 2.78
N VAL A 9 -8.54 -1.08 1.55
CA VAL A 9 -9.00 -2.42 1.26
C VAL A 9 -7.85 -3.25 0.76
N HIS A 10 -7.63 -4.39 1.39
CA HIS A 10 -6.61 -5.32 0.93
C HIS A 10 -7.26 -6.25 -0.10
N GLN A 11 -6.69 -6.31 -1.28
CA GLN A 11 -7.19 -7.16 -2.36
C GLN A 11 -6.12 -8.20 -2.68
N PRO A 12 -6.08 -9.31 -1.92
CA PRO A 12 -4.99 -10.27 -2.08
C PRO A 12 -4.98 -10.94 -3.44
N GLU A 13 -6.12 -11.10 -4.08
CA GLU A 13 -6.17 -11.70 -5.40
C GLU A 13 -5.52 -10.83 -6.45
N GLU A 14 -5.54 -9.51 -6.22
CA GLU A 14 -4.90 -8.56 -7.12
C GLU A 14 -3.50 -8.20 -6.63
N GLN A 15 -3.15 -8.66 -5.44
CA GLN A 15 -1.88 -8.36 -4.78
C GLN A 15 -1.69 -6.85 -4.65
N ARG A 16 -2.67 -6.21 -4.01
CA ARG A 16 -2.60 -4.75 -3.82
C ARG A 16 -3.40 -4.32 -2.59
N PHE A 17 -3.07 -3.12 -2.12
CA PHE A 17 -3.90 -2.39 -1.17
C PHE A 17 -4.46 -1.19 -1.90
N LEU A 18 -5.74 -0.92 -1.70
CA LEU A 18 -6.47 0.11 -2.42
C LEU A 18 -7.09 1.09 -1.44
N LEU A 19 -7.00 2.37 -1.76
CA LEU A 19 -7.67 3.40 -0.99
C LEU A 19 -8.43 4.29 -1.97
N VAL A 20 -9.73 4.45 -1.75
CA VAL A 20 -10.55 5.34 -2.57
C VAL A 20 -10.84 6.59 -1.78
N THR A 21 -10.47 7.74 -2.34
CA THR A 21 -10.68 9.04 -1.72
C THR A 21 -11.26 9.98 -2.76
N ASP A 22 -12.41 10.56 -2.45
CA ASP A 22 -13.07 11.52 -3.37
C ASP A 22 -13.22 10.94 -4.77
N GLY A 23 -13.54 9.65 -4.87
CA GLY A 23 -13.74 9.00 -6.15
C GLY A 23 -12.46 8.60 -6.87
N HIS A 24 -11.30 8.89 -6.29
CA HIS A 24 -10.01 8.54 -6.90
C HIS A 24 -9.40 7.34 -6.21
N LYS A 25 -8.78 6.47 -6.99
CA LYS A 25 -8.16 5.25 -6.46
C LYS A 25 -6.66 5.41 -6.36
N SER A 26 -6.13 5.08 -5.17
CA SER A 26 -4.69 5.01 -4.93
C SER A 26 -4.37 3.59 -4.58
N VAL A 27 -3.21 3.10 -4.99
CA VAL A 27 -2.86 1.70 -4.75
C VAL A 27 -1.39 1.55 -4.40
N VAL A 28 -1.09 0.48 -3.65
CA VAL A 28 0.25 -0.04 -3.57
C VAL A 28 0.17 -1.51 -3.96
N ASP A 29 0.98 -1.88 -4.95
CA ASP A 29 1.01 -3.24 -5.46
C ASP A 29 2.17 -3.99 -4.85
N TYR A 30 1.98 -5.29 -4.66
CA TYR A 30 3.05 -6.13 -4.13
C TYR A 30 3.07 -7.45 -4.90
N ARG A 31 4.15 -8.19 -4.72
CA ARG A 31 4.26 -9.52 -5.26
C ARG A 31 4.60 -10.46 -4.13
N LEU A 32 3.80 -11.48 -3.94
CA LEU A 32 4.03 -12.47 -2.92
C LEU A 32 4.64 -13.69 -3.60
N VAL A 33 5.87 -14.01 -3.23
CA VAL A 33 6.57 -15.17 -3.78
C VAL A 33 7.11 -15.96 -2.59
N GLY A 34 6.58 -17.16 -2.40
CA GLY A 34 6.96 -17.97 -1.25
C GLY A 34 6.64 -17.22 0.03
N ASN A 35 7.64 -16.93 0.83
CA ASN A 35 7.47 -16.22 2.09
C ASN A 35 7.95 -14.77 2.01
N SER A 36 8.10 -14.24 0.80
CA SER A 36 8.58 -12.87 0.60
C SER A 36 7.52 -12.02 -0.05
N VAL A 37 7.40 -10.78 0.41
CA VAL A 37 6.52 -9.77 -0.18
C VAL A 37 7.38 -8.64 -0.70
N ASP A 38 7.24 -8.34 -2.00
CA ASP A 38 7.98 -7.25 -2.63
C ASP A 38 6.99 -6.16 -3.03
N PHE A 39 7.10 -4.98 -2.42
CA PHE A 39 6.26 -3.84 -2.78
C PHE A 39 6.84 -3.23 -4.05
N SER A 40 6.15 -3.44 -5.17
CA SER A 40 6.69 -3.17 -6.49
C SER A 40 6.26 -1.85 -7.10
N HIS A 41 5.12 -1.29 -6.67
CA HIS A 41 4.58 -0.10 -7.30
C HIS A 41 3.62 0.63 -6.39
N THR A 42 3.68 1.96 -6.39
CA THR A 42 2.77 2.79 -5.62
C THR A 42 2.23 3.86 -6.56
N TYR A 43 0.90 4.05 -6.57
CA TYR A 43 0.28 5.06 -7.40
C TYR A 43 -0.73 5.89 -6.63
N VAL A 44 -0.60 7.20 -6.73
CA VAL A 44 -1.55 8.15 -6.16
C VAL A 44 -1.88 9.17 -7.24
N PRO A 45 -3.16 9.38 -7.57
CA PRO A 45 -3.54 10.39 -8.58
C PRO A 45 -3.08 11.79 -8.18
N ASP A 46 -2.83 12.62 -9.18
CA ASP A 46 -2.38 13.99 -8.93
C ASP A 46 -3.31 14.74 -8.00
N ALA A 47 -4.62 14.52 -8.13
CA ALA A 47 -5.60 15.22 -7.32
C ALA A 47 -5.43 14.95 -5.83
N LEU A 48 -4.80 13.85 -5.47
CA LEU A 48 -4.65 13.44 -4.08
C LEU A 48 -3.23 13.60 -3.55
N ARG A 49 -2.30 14.07 -4.36
CA ARG A 49 -0.92 14.17 -3.92
C ARG A 49 -0.77 15.22 -2.85
N GLY A 50 0.18 15.00 -1.95
CA GLY A 50 0.42 15.90 -0.85
C GLY A 50 -0.42 15.65 0.38
N ARG A 51 -1.25 14.59 0.35
CA ARG A 51 -2.11 14.24 1.49
C ARG A 51 -1.58 13.08 2.33
N GLY A 52 -0.42 12.55 1.99
CA GLY A 52 0.16 11.44 2.74
C GLY A 52 -0.47 10.09 2.43
N ILE A 53 -1.22 9.98 1.34
CA ILE A 53 -1.94 8.75 1.02
C ILE A 53 -0.99 7.62 0.67
N ALA A 54 0.07 7.92 -0.09
CA ALA A 54 1.04 6.89 -0.45
C ALA A 54 1.71 6.31 0.78
N GLU A 55 2.04 7.16 1.74
CA GLU A 55 2.66 6.71 2.98
C GLU A 55 1.72 5.80 3.76
N VAL A 56 0.45 6.17 3.87
CA VAL A 56 -0.52 5.36 4.60
C VAL A 56 -0.67 3.99 3.95
N LEU A 57 -0.73 3.95 2.62
CA LEU A 57 -0.85 2.69 1.90
C LEU A 57 0.36 1.79 2.14
N VAL A 58 1.56 2.36 2.01
CA VAL A 58 2.78 1.59 2.20
C VAL A 58 2.89 1.08 3.63
N ARG A 59 2.62 1.93 4.61
CA ARG A 59 2.71 1.52 6.01
C ARG A 59 1.69 0.43 6.34
N THR A 60 0.50 0.52 5.77
CA THR A 60 -0.52 -0.51 5.97
C THR A 60 -0.05 -1.84 5.39
N GLY A 61 0.52 -1.81 4.19
CA GLY A 61 1.04 -3.02 3.57
C GLY A 61 2.19 -3.62 4.37
N LEU A 62 3.09 -2.78 4.85
CA LEU A 62 4.23 -3.26 5.65
C LEU A 62 3.76 -3.89 6.96
N SER A 63 2.78 -3.27 7.61
CA SER A 63 2.24 -3.79 8.85
C SER A 63 1.62 -5.17 8.63
N TRP A 64 0.86 -5.31 7.55
CA TRP A 64 0.27 -6.59 7.19
C TRP A 64 1.35 -7.64 6.96
N ALA A 65 2.37 -7.31 6.17
CA ALA A 65 3.40 -8.27 5.82
C ALA A 65 4.17 -8.74 7.06
N LYS A 66 4.47 -7.80 7.96
CA LYS A 66 5.16 -8.14 9.19
C LYS A 66 4.28 -8.99 10.10
N GLY A 67 3.01 -8.67 10.16
CA GLY A 67 2.07 -9.43 10.98
C GLY A 67 1.92 -10.85 10.50
N GLU A 68 2.09 -11.09 9.19
CA GLU A 68 2.01 -12.42 8.61
C GLU A 68 3.35 -13.17 8.68
N GLY A 69 4.40 -12.47 9.09
CA GLY A 69 5.72 -13.11 9.17
C GLY A 69 6.45 -13.19 7.85
N TYR A 70 6.06 -12.40 6.87
CA TYR A 70 6.73 -12.41 5.58
C TYR A 70 8.03 -11.63 5.61
N ASP A 71 8.95 -12.03 4.74
CA ASP A 71 10.18 -11.28 4.50
C ASP A 71 9.81 -10.12 3.57
N VAL A 72 10.12 -8.90 3.96
CA VAL A 72 9.64 -7.71 3.26
C VAL A 72 10.74 -7.11 2.39
N ARG A 73 10.40 -6.85 1.14
CA ARG A 73 11.30 -6.22 0.18
C ARG A 73 10.56 -5.11 -0.55
N ALA A 74 11.27 -4.27 -1.27
CA ALA A 74 10.66 -3.23 -2.07
C ALA A 74 11.49 -2.95 -3.30
N SER A 75 10.92 -3.24 -4.48
CA SER A 75 11.46 -2.81 -5.75
C SER A 75 11.10 -1.35 -5.99
N CYS A 76 9.96 -0.90 -5.46
CA CYS A 76 9.53 0.48 -5.59
C CYS A 76 10.39 1.37 -4.70
N TRP A 77 11.02 2.40 -5.29
CA TRP A 77 11.91 3.28 -4.53
C TRP A 77 11.17 4.00 -3.39
N TYR A 78 9.92 4.32 -3.61
CA TYR A 78 9.15 5.02 -2.58
C TYR A 78 8.90 4.12 -1.38
N ALA A 79 8.47 2.89 -1.63
CA ALA A 79 8.20 1.95 -0.55
C ALA A 79 9.47 1.61 0.23
N ARG A 80 10.61 1.60 -0.46
CA ARG A 80 11.89 1.27 0.16
C ARG A 80 12.23 2.23 1.29
N LYS A 81 11.76 3.47 1.22
CA LYS A 81 12.03 4.45 2.27
C LYS A 81 11.53 4.01 3.64
N PHE A 82 10.52 3.17 3.67
CA PHE A 82 9.87 2.78 4.91
C PHE A 82 10.31 1.43 5.43
N ILE A 83 11.20 0.75 4.72
CA ILE A 83 11.74 -0.54 5.12
C ILE A 83 13.07 -0.33 5.79
N ARG A 84 13.23 -0.97 6.97
CA ARG A 84 14.46 -0.87 7.70
C ARG A 84 15.02 -2.23 7.96
#